data_73d788243442099ffca4530a223580a9
#
_entry.id   73d788243442099ffca4530a223580a9
#
_cell.length_a   1.000
_cell.length_b   1.000
_cell.length_c   1.000
_cell.angle_alpha   90.00
_cell.angle_beta   90.00
_cell.angle_gamma   90.00
#
_symmetry.space_group_name_H-M   'P 1'
#
loop_
_entity.id
_entity.type
_entity.pdbx_description
1 polymer ?
#
loop_
_entity_poly.entity_id
_entity_poly.type
_entity_poly.pdbx_seq_one_letter_code
_entity_poly.pdbx_strand_id
1 'polypeptide(L)'
;MPKFFLRRVELSLEKPRVERHLAAILAADVAGYSRLMGADEVGTLARLRTHRGELLDPAIEIHRGHIANTAGDSILAEFGSVVDAVSCAVEIQRSMLERNSETPPDQRIEFRIGINLGDVVSEGTDIFGDGVNVAARLESLADRGGICISRQVLDQVEGKLDVTYRELGRQNLKNIAKPAEVFAIHLDAAASPGSRFLATANLKQEIRYCKAPDGVRLAYATVGS
;
A
#
# COMPACT_ATOMS: atom_id res chain seq x y z
N MET A 1 -1.69 60.71 -31.14
CA MET A 1 -1.05 59.37 -31.32
C MET A 1 -1.02 58.69 -29.96
N PRO A 2 -1.80 57.62 -29.71
CA PRO A 2 -1.77 56.90 -28.44
C PRO A 2 -0.57 55.95 -28.41
N LYS A 3 0.24 56.03 -27.35
CA LYS A 3 1.35 55.11 -27.09
C LYS A 3 0.77 53.83 -26.50
N PHE A 4 0.79 52.75 -27.27
CA PHE A 4 0.53 51.40 -26.77
C PHE A 4 1.69 50.93 -25.90
N PHE A 5 1.42 50.74 -24.61
CA PHE A 5 2.32 50.15 -23.63
C PHE A 5 2.11 48.62 -23.71
N LEU A 6 2.96 47.92 -24.42
CA LEU A 6 3.02 46.44 -24.41
C LEU A 6 3.54 46.02 -23.04
N ARG A 7 2.65 45.55 -22.16
CA ARG A 7 2.99 44.88 -20.92
C ARG A 7 3.50 43.48 -21.29
N ARG A 8 4.81 43.30 -21.13
CA ARG A 8 5.47 41.99 -21.27
C ARG A 8 4.94 41.09 -20.15
N VAL A 9 4.09 40.12 -20.46
CA VAL A 9 3.70 39.06 -19.54
C VAL A 9 4.89 38.10 -19.50
N GLU A 10 5.74 38.19 -18.47
CA GLU A 10 6.71 37.16 -18.17
C GLU A 10 5.92 35.97 -17.62
N LEU A 11 5.68 34.97 -18.47
CA LEU A 11 5.32 33.63 -18.02
C LEU A 11 6.55 33.06 -17.27
N SER A 12 6.52 33.17 -15.95
CA SER A 12 7.42 32.43 -15.09
C SER A 12 7.10 30.94 -15.28
N LEU A 13 7.90 30.26 -16.10
CA LEU A 13 7.95 28.81 -16.13
C LEU A 13 8.59 28.37 -14.80
N GLU A 14 7.77 28.27 -13.75
CA GLU A 14 8.20 27.60 -12.53
C GLU A 14 8.60 26.18 -12.92
N LYS A 15 9.89 25.88 -12.75
CA LYS A 15 10.38 24.50 -12.91
C LYS A 15 9.61 23.64 -11.91
N PRO A 16 9.08 22.49 -12.32
CA PRO A 16 8.39 21.59 -11.40
C PRO A 16 9.29 21.33 -10.19
N ARG A 17 8.77 21.64 -9.00
CA ARG A 17 9.49 21.44 -7.75
C ARG A 17 9.59 19.95 -7.50
N VAL A 18 10.80 19.42 -7.64
CA VAL A 18 11.10 18.04 -7.32
C VAL A 18 11.20 17.93 -5.79
N GLU A 19 10.24 17.25 -5.18
CA GLU A 19 10.25 16.98 -3.75
C GLU A 19 10.73 15.56 -3.48
N ARG A 20 11.65 15.42 -2.50
CA ARG A 20 12.11 14.12 -2.00
C ARG A 20 11.55 13.88 -0.61
N HIS A 21 11.01 12.68 -0.38
CA HIS A 21 10.55 12.28 0.93
C HIS A 21 10.64 10.76 1.11
N LEU A 22 10.59 10.32 2.36
CA LEU A 22 10.54 8.91 2.70
C LEU A 22 9.08 8.45 2.70
N ALA A 23 8.77 7.40 1.96
CA ALA A 23 7.42 6.84 1.87
C ALA A 23 7.44 5.31 1.93
N ALA A 24 6.34 4.72 2.41
CA ALA A 24 6.05 3.32 2.18
C ALA A 24 5.39 3.20 0.80
N ILE A 25 5.98 2.38 -0.06
CA ILE A 25 5.59 2.23 -1.46
C ILE A 25 4.96 0.85 -1.61
N LEU A 26 3.73 0.81 -2.12
CA LEU A 26 3.00 -0.39 -2.46
C LEU A 26 2.93 -0.51 -3.98
N ALA A 27 3.46 -1.60 -4.52
CA ALA A 27 3.28 -2.01 -5.91
C ALA A 27 2.38 -3.24 -5.95
N ALA A 28 1.35 -3.23 -6.77
CA ALA A 28 0.44 -4.35 -6.98
C ALA A 28 0.25 -4.62 -8.46
N ASP A 29 0.13 -5.89 -8.85
CA ASP A 29 -0.05 -6.33 -10.22
C ASP A 29 -0.89 -7.61 -10.27
N VAL A 30 -1.58 -7.88 -11.37
CA VAL A 30 -2.40 -9.09 -11.52
C VAL A 30 -1.56 -10.27 -11.98
N ALA A 31 -1.56 -11.34 -11.20
CA ALA A 31 -0.83 -12.55 -11.52
C ALA A 31 -1.37 -13.21 -12.82
N GLY A 32 -0.53 -13.24 -13.85
CA GLY A 32 -0.87 -13.85 -15.14
C GLY A 32 -1.90 -13.05 -15.95
N TYR A 33 -1.89 -11.74 -15.85
CA TYR A 33 -2.80 -10.82 -16.57
C TYR A 33 -2.89 -11.11 -18.07
N SER A 34 -1.75 -11.28 -18.75
CA SER A 34 -1.74 -11.58 -20.20
C SER A 34 -2.49 -12.88 -20.54
N ARG A 35 -2.45 -13.88 -19.66
CA ARG A 35 -3.21 -15.14 -19.83
C ARG A 35 -4.70 -14.91 -19.70
N LEU A 36 -5.12 -14.11 -18.69
CA LEU A 36 -6.53 -13.77 -18.48
C LEU A 36 -7.08 -12.96 -19.66
N MET A 37 -6.31 -11.98 -20.11
CA MET A 37 -6.66 -11.15 -21.29
C MET A 37 -6.76 -11.98 -22.56
N GLY A 38 -5.86 -12.93 -22.76
CA GLY A 38 -5.91 -13.83 -23.93
C GLY A 38 -7.10 -14.80 -23.92
N ALA A 39 -7.64 -15.13 -22.74
CA ALA A 39 -8.79 -16.02 -22.59
C ALA A 39 -10.14 -15.26 -22.71
N ASP A 40 -10.25 -14.09 -22.07
CA ASP A 40 -11.47 -13.24 -22.02
C ASP A 40 -11.06 -11.81 -21.72
N GLU A 41 -10.78 -11.03 -22.76
CA GLU A 41 -10.34 -9.63 -22.63
C GLU A 41 -11.42 -8.76 -21.98
N VAL A 42 -12.64 -8.81 -22.50
CA VAL A 42 -13.73 -7.92 -22.04
C VAL A 42 -14.13 -8.23 -20.60
N GLY A 43 -14.29 -9.52 -20.28
CA GLY A 43 -14.66 -9.94 -18.92
C GLY A 43 -13.52 -9.69 -17.92
N THR A 44 -12.27 -9.89 -18.31
CA THR A 44 -11.11 -9.60 -17.45
C THR A 44 -11.02 -8.11 -17.13
N LEU A 45 -11.17 -7.23 -18.13
CA LEU A 45 -11.19 -5.78 -17.90
C LEU A 45 -12.36 -5.35 -17.02
N ALA A 46 -13.55 -5.92 -17.24
CA ALA A 46 -14.72 -5.60 -16.42
C ALA A 46 -14.50 -6.01 -14.95
N ARG A 47 -14.02 -7.24 -14.69
CA ARG A 47 -13.72 -7.72 -13.34
C ARG A 47 -12.62 -6.89 -12.67
N LEU A 48 -11.55 -6.56 -13.37
CA LEU A 48 -10.47 -5.73 -12.83
C LEU A 48 -10.98 -4.34 -12.43
N ARG A 49 -11.79 -3.70 -13.26
CA ARG A 49 -12.41 -2.40 -12.94
C ARG A 49 -13.31 -2.49 -11.71
N THR A 50 -14.10 -3.56 -11.59
CA THR A 50 -14.95 -3.79 -10.41
C THR A 50 -14.10 -3.95 -9.15
N HIS A 51 -13.05 -4.79 -9.17
CA HIS A 51 -12.16 -4.97 -8.02
C HIS A 51 -11.43 -3.68 -7.65
N ARG A 52 -11.01 -2.89 -8.63
CA ARG A 52 -10.41 -1.60 -8.35
C ARG A 52 -11.39 -0.64 -7.68
N GLY A 53 -12.54 -0.40 -8.30
CA GLY A 53 -13.51 0.60 -7.80
C GLY A 53 -14.18 0.23 -6.49
N GLU A 54 -14.37 -1.07 -6.21
CA GLU A 54 -15.07 -1.53 -5.01
C GLU A 54 -14.15 -1.97 -3.87
N LEU A 55 -12.87 -2.24 -4.14
CA LEU A 55 -11.96 -2.77 -3.12
C LEU A 55 -10.63 -2.01 -3.08
N LEU A 56 -9.82 -2.03 -4.16
CA LEU A 56 -8.44 -1.57 -4.09
C LEU A 56 -8.36 -0.05 -3.86
N ASP A 57 -9.02 0.73 -4.72
CA ASP A 57 -8.99 2.18 -4.63
C ASP A 57 -9.58 2.68 -3.27
N PRO A 58 -10.74 2.17 -2.79
CA PRO A 58 -11.26 2.50 -1.46
C PRO A 58 -10.36 2.05 -0.30
N ALA A 59 -9.76 0.84 -0.37
CA ALA A 59 -8.87 0.37 0.70
C ALA A 59 -7.62 1.25 0.81
N ILE A 60 -7.03 1.65 -0.32
CA ILE A 60 -5.89 2.57 -0.34
C ILE A 60 -6.27 3.90 0.32
N GLU A 61 -7.43 4.47 -0.01
CA GLU A 61 -7.91 5.73 0.57
C GLU A 61 -8.19 5.61 2.08
N ILE A 62 -8.89 4.55 2.52
CA ILE A 62 -9.19 4.28 3.94
C ILE A 62 -7.91 4.20 4.77
N HIS A 63 -6.87 3.56 4.22
CA HIS A 63 -5.55 3.47 4.85
C HIS A 63 -4.65 4.68 4.57
N ARG A 64 -5.22 5.81 4.13
CA ARG A 64 -4.52 7.08 3.92
C ARG A 64 -3.37 6.98 2.91
N GLY A 65 -3.51 6.06 1.95
CA GLY A 65 -2.62 5.93 0.81
C GLY A 65 -3.03 6.87 -0.32
N HIS A 66 -2.09 7.15 -1.19
CA HIS A 66 -2.29 7.89 -2.42
C HIS A 66 -1.88 7.04 -3.61
N ILE A 67 -2.77 6.87 -4.59
CA ILE A 67 -2.45 6.18 -5.84
C ILE A 67 -1.64 7.14 -6.71
N ALA A 68 -0.36 6.85 -6.85
CA ALA A 68 0.57 7.66 -7.63
C ALA A 68 0.45 7.38 -9.13
N ASN A 69 0.35 6.10 -9.51
CA ASN A 69 0.27 5.69 -10.92
C ASN A 69 -0.53 4.40 -11.09
N THR A 70 -1.13 4.27 -12.29
CA THR A 70 -1.78 3.03 -12.73
C THR A 70 -1.44 2.77 -14.20
N ALA A 71 -0.93 1.59 -14.50
CA ALA A 71 -0.57 1.18 -15.86
C ALA A 71 -1.13 -0.22 -16.14
N GLY A 72 -2.21 -0.28 -16.92
CA GLY A 72 -2.89 -1.55 -17.22
C GLY A 72 -3.49 -2.18 -15.96
N ASP A 73 -2.92 -3.29 -15.53
CA ASP A 73 -3.28 -4.03 -14.31
C ASP A 73 -2.46 -3.67 -13.08
N SER A 74 -1.40 -2.85 -13.25
CA SER A 74 -0.51 -2.44 -12.17
C SER A 74 -1.03 -1.21 -11.44
N ILE A 75 -0.83 -1.18 -10.12
CA ILE A 75 -1.10 -0.05 -9.24
C ILE A 75 0.16 0.27 -8.46
N LEU A 76 0.50 1.55 -8.41
CA LEU A 76 1.56 2.09 -7.57
C LEU A 76 0.93 3.10 -6.60
N ALA A 77 1.09 2.84 -5.31
CA ALA A 77 0.57 3.73 -4.27
C ALA A 77 1.66 4.04 -3.23
N GLU A 78 1.56 5.23 -2.65
CA GLU A 78 2.40 5.67 -1.54
C GLU A 78 1.60 5.87 -0.26
N PHE A 79 2.27 5.65 0.88
CA PHE A 79 1.69 5.82 2.21
C PHE A 79 2.69 6.54 3.11
N GLY A 80 2.20 7.44 3.93
CA GLY A 80 3.00 8.09 4.98
C GLY A 80 3.33 7.15 6.16
N SER A 81 2.68 5.98 6.24
CA SER A 81 2.86 4.98 7.30
C SER A 81 3.06 3.58 6.71
N VAL A 82 4.13 2.91 7.14
CA VAL A 82 4.40 1.52 6.77
C VAL A 82 3.31 0.58 7.31
N VAL A 83 2.80 0.84 8.51
CA VAL A 83 1.72 0.05 9.12
C VAL A 83 0.45 0.15 8.28
N ASP A 84 0.11 1.35 7.81
CA ASP A 84 -1.06 1.56 6.95
C ASP A 84 -0.91 0.83 5.61
N ALA A 85 0.27 0.92 4.98
CA ALA A 85 0.55 0.23 3.72
C ALA A 85 0.39 -1.30 3.84
N VAL A 86 0.94 -1.89 4.90
CA VAL A 86 0.84 -3.35 5.12
C VAL A 86 -0.58 -3.75 5.51
N SER A 87 -1.27 -2.96 6.35
CA SER A 87 -2.68 -3.22 6.70
C SER A 87 -3.59 -3.18 5.48
N CYS A 88 -3.40 -2.19 4.60
CA CYS A 88 -4.09 -2.08 3.32
C CYS A 88 -3.88 -3.34 2.44
N ALA A 89 -2.63 -3.75 2.27
CA ALA A 89 -2.30 -4.94 1.47
C ALA A 89 -2.93 -6.22 2.02
N VAL A 90 -2.91 -6.40 3.35
CA VAL A 90 -3.53 -7.56 4.03
C VAL A 90 -5.04 -7.56 3.83
N GLU A 91 -5.69 -6.40 3.97
CA GLU A 91 -7.14 -6.26 3.74
C GLU A 91 -7.51 -6.58 2.29
N ILE A 92 -6.79 -6.02 1.32
CA ILE A 92 -6.99 -6.29 -0.11
C ILE A 92 -6.89 -7.80 -0.38
N GLN A 93 -5.83 -8.46 0.06
CA GLN A 93 -5.62 -9.87 -0.25
C GLN A 93 -6.65 -10.78 0.43
N ARG A 94 -7.03 -10.51 1.67
CA ARG A 94 -8.10 -11.26 2.36
C ARG A 94 -9.44 -11.10 1.64
N SER A 95 -9.81 -9.88 1.28
CA SER A 95 -11.05 -9.63 0.54
C SER A 95 -11.04 -10.25 -0.85
N MET A 96 -9.88 -10.27 -1.53
CA MET A 96 -9.74 -10.97 -2.81
C MET A 96 -9.87 -12.49 -2.68
N LEU A 97 -9.35 -13.08 -1.60
CA LEU A 97 -9.54 -14.50 -1.32
C LEU A 97 -11.03 -14.86 -1.20
N GLU A 98 -11.80 -14.04 -0.48
CA GLU A 98 -13.25 -14.21 -0.32
C GLU A 98 -13.97 -14.02 -1.67
N ARG A 99 -13.67 -12.97 -2.43
CA ARG A 99 -14.26 -12.70 -3.76
C ARG A 99 -13.97 -13.81 -4.77
N ASN A 100 -12.81 -14.42 -4.68
CA ASN A 100 -12.39 -15.52 -5.55
C ASN A 100 -12.94 -16.89 -5.13
N SER A 101 -13.59 -17.03 -3.96
CA SER A 101 -14.03 -18.34 -3.44
C SER A 101 -14.95 -19.09 -4.39
N GLU A 102 -15.89 -18.39 -5.03
CA GLU A 102 -16.85 -18.94 -5.99
C GLU A 102 -16.42 -18.77 -7.45
N THR A 103 -15.27 -18.10 -7.72
CA THR A 103 -14.77 -17.85 -9.07
C THR A 103 -13.96 -19.05 -9.56
N PRO A 104 -14.18 -19.56 -10.78
CA PRO A 104 -13.37 -20.60 -11.37
C PRO A 104 -11.87 -20.23 -11.39
N PRO A 105 -10.95 -21.17 -11.09
CA PRO A 105 -9.52 -20.87 -10.93
C PRO A 105 -8.85 -20.20 -12.14
N ASP A 106 -9.33 -20.51 -13.34
CA ASP A 106 -8.84 -19.94 -14.60
C ASP A 106 -9.28 -18.48 -14.86
N GLN A 107 -10.32 -18.02 -14.13
CA GLN A 107 -10.89 -16.68 -14.25
C GLN A 107 -10.56 -15.77 -13.04
N ARG A 108 -9.93 -16.32 -11.99
CA ARG A 108 -9.59 -15.57 -10.78
C ARG A 108 -8.63 -14.43 -11.09
N ILE A 109 -8.92 -13.27 -10.54
CA ILE A 109 -7.98 -12.17 -10.45
C ILE A 109 -7.29 -12.26 -9.09
N GLU A 110 -5.99 -12.50 -9.12
CA GLU A 110 -5.14 -12.62 -7.93
C GLU A 110 -4.03 -11.59 -8.03
N PHE A 111 -3.93 -10.71 -7.04
CA PHE A 111 -2.88 -9.70 -7.02
C PHE A 111 -1.60 -10.25 -6.38
N ARG A 112 -0.45 -9.81 -6.87
CA ARG A 112 0.82 -9.86 -6.17
C ARG A 112 1.10 -8.48 -5.62
N ILE A 113 1.55 -8.38 -4.39
CA ILE A 113 1.82 -7.09 -3.75
C ILE A 113 3.23 -7.07 -3.22
N GLY A 114 3.98 -6.00 -3.52
CA GLY A 114 5.30 -5.71 -2.99
C GLY A 114 5.30 -4.41 -2.20
N ILE A 115 5.88 -4.39 -0.99
CA ILE A 115 5.95 -3.18 -0.17
C ILE A 115 7.38 -2.91 0.24
N ASN A 116 7.82 -1.67 0.03
CA ASN A 116 9.14 -1.19 0.40
C ASN A 116 9.04 0.17 1.11
N LEU A 117 9.98 0.45 2.00
CA LEU A 117 10.19 1.78 2.58
C LEU A 117 11.42 2.40 1.93
N GLY A 118 11.28 3.56 1.32
CA GLY A 118 12.41 4.20 0.64
C GLY A 118 12.14 5.65 0.25
N ASP A 119 13.22 6.32 -0.17
CA ASP A 119 13.13 7.67 -0.71
C ASP A 119 12.42 7.67 -2.06
N VAL A 120 11.47 8.56 -2.22
CA VAL A 120 10.78 8.84 -3.47
C VAL A 120 10.96 10.28 -3.90
N VAL A 121 10.87 10.48 -5.18
CA VAL A 121 10.83 11.78 -5.84
C VAL A 121 9.44 11.93 -6.42
N SER A 122 8.69 12.94 -5.99
CA SER A 122 7.36 13.24 -6.53
C SER A 122 7.47 14.24 -7.67
N GLU A 123 6.78 13.96 -8.77
CA GLU A 123 6.58 14.86 -9.91
C GLU A 123 5.10 14.83 -10.30
N GLY A 124 4.35 15.84 -9.92
CA GLY A 124 2.89 15.84 -10.04
C GLY A 124 2.27 14.80 -9.10
N THR A 125 1.53 13.86 -9.67
CA THR A 125 0.95 12.71 -8.94
C THR A 125 1.86 11.48 -8.93
N ASP A 126 2.86 11.42 -9.82
CA ASP A 126 3.75 10.27 -9.97
C ASP A 126 4.90 10.28 -8.96
N ILE A 127 5.36 9.08 -8.60
CA ILE A 127 6.53 8.87 -7.74
C ILE A 127 7.61 8.06 -8.48
N PHE A 128 8.86 8.44 -8.26
CA PHE A 128 10.04 7.83 -8.87
C PHE A 128 11.11 7.55 -7.83
N GLY A 129 12.03 6.67 -8.15
CA GLY A 129 13.21 6.40 -7.33
C GLY A 129 13.51 4.91 -7.15
N ASP A 130 14.67 4.64 -6.53
CA ASP A 130 15.10 3.26 -6.27
C ASP A 130 14.11 2.52 -5.35
N GLY A 131 13.47 3.25 -4.41
CA GLY A 131 12.44 2.70 -3.54
C GLY A 131 11.26 2.10 -4.30
N VAL A 132 10.82 2.77 -5.38
CA VAL A 132 9.74 2.31 -6.28
C VAL A 132 10.18 1.04 -7.01
N ASN A 133 11.41 1.04 -7.55
CA ASN A 133 11.97 -0.11 -8.25
C ASN A 133 12.05 -1.34 -7.33
N VAL A 134 12.45 -1.15 -6.06
CA VAL A 134 12.48 -2.24 -5.08
C VAL A 134 11.07 -2.79 -4.82
N ALA A 135 10.06 -1.93 -4.60
CA ALA A 135 8.67 -2.37 -4.40
C ALA A 135 8.14 -3.21 -5.57
N ALA A 136 8.39 -2.78 -6.83
CA ALA A 136 8.01 -3.52 -8.03
C ALA A 136 8.74 -4.88 -8.15
N ARG A 137 9.99 -4.99 -7.66
CA ARG A 137 10.70 -6.28 -7.63
C ARG A 137 10.17 -7.20 -6.53
N LEU A 138 9.80 -6.66 -5.38
CA LEU A 138 9.16 -7.43 -4.31
C LEU A 138 7.80 -7.96 -4.75
N GLU A 139 7.02 -7.14 -5.46
CA GLU A 139 5.77 -7.57 -6.10
C GLU A 139 5.99 -8.79 -7.00
N SER A 140 6.99 -8.73 -7.88
CA SER A 140 7.31 -9.82 -8.81
C SER A 140 7.76 -11.11 -8.11
N LEU A 141 8.25 -11.05 -6.86
CA LEU A 141 8.62 -12.20 -6.03
C LEU A 141 7.45 -12.77 -5.23
N ALA A 142 6.36 -12.03 -5.11
CA ALA A 142 5.21 -12.48 -4.36
C ALA A 142 4.50 -13.63 -5.07
N ASP A 143 4.04 -14.59 -4.29
CA ASP A 143 3.13 -15.63 -4.76
C ASP A 143 1.79 -14.99 -5.20
N ARG A 144 0.98 -15.71 -5.98
CA ARG A 144 -0.38 -15.28 -6.33
C ARG A 144 -1.21 -15.10 -5.06
N GLY A 145 -1.85 -13.96 -4.90
CA GLY A 145 -2.57 -13.63 -3.67
C GLY A 145 -1.65 -13.32 -2.48
N GLY A 146 -0.32 -13.20 -2.72
CA GLY A 146 0.67 -13.00 -1.67
C GLY A 146 1.17 -11.56 -1.55
N ILE A 147 1.92 -11.32 -0.47
CA ILE A 147 2.56 -10.03 -0.16
C ILE A 147 4.02 -10.28 0.16
N CYS A 148 4.94 -9.58 -0.52
CA CYS A 148 6.36 -9.53 -0.19
C CYS A 148 6.75 -8.15 0.34
N ILE A 149 7.57 -8.13 1.40
CA ILE A 149 8.02 -6.90 2.04
C ILE A 149 9.55 -6.88 2.17
N SER A 150 10.13 -5.68 2.19
CA SER A 150 11.55 -5.49 2.51
C SER A 150 11.81 -5.60 4.01
N ARG A 151 13.10 -5.79 4.38
CA ARG A 151 13.56 -5.78 5.77
C ARG A 151 13.15 -4.52 6.51
N GLN A 152 13.29 -3.35 5.86
CA GLN A 152 12.92 -2.07 6.45
C GLN A 152 11.43 -2.00 6.80
N VAL A 153 10.57 -2.60 5.97
CA VAL A 153 9.13 -2.70 6.23
C VAL A 153 8.87 -3.64 7.41
N LEU A 154 9.50 -4.82 7.44
CA LEU A 154 9.36 -5.77 8.54
C LEU A 154 9.71 -5.12 9.89
N ASP A 155 10.85 -4.43 9.97
CA ASP A 155 11.31 -3.76 11.20
C ASP A 155 10.30 -2.73 11.74
N GLN A 156 9.44 -2.18 10.88
CA GLN A 156 8.41 -1.22 11.27
C GLN A 156 7.08 -1.86 11.69
N VAL A 157 6.78 -3.07 11.23
CA VAL A 157 5.45 -3.71 11.43
C VAL A 157 5.49 -4.90 12.37
N GLU A 158 6.66 -5.47 12.64
CA GLU A 158 6.84 -6.59 13.57
C GLU A 158 6.31 -6.23 14.96
N GLY A 159 5.43 -7.08 15.50
CA GLY A 159 4.76 -6.86 16.79
C GLY A 159 3.63 -5.80 16.76
N LYS A 160 3.36 -5.14 15.65
CA LYS A 160 2.26 -4.16 15.50
C LYS A 160 1.07 -4.72 14.76
N LEU A 161 1.27 -5.71 13.90
CA LEU A 161 0.23 -6.35 13.10
C LEU A 161 0.15 -7.84 13.46
N ASP A 162 -1.08 -8.36 13.47
CA ASP A 162 -1.36 -9.79 13.75
C ASP A 162 -1.24 -10.58 12.43
N VAL A 163 -0.02 -10.71 11.95
CA VAL A 163 0.36 -11.48 10.76
C VAL A 163 1.67 -12.21 11.04
N THR A 164 1.88 -13.31 10.35
CA THR A 164 3.14 -14.07 10.43
C THR A 164 3.99 -13.82 9.19
N TYR A 165 5.31 -13.96 9.35
CA TYR A 165 6.27 -13.65 8.31
C TYR A 165 7.11 -14.89 8.01
N ARG A 166 7.38 -15.13 6.72
CA ARG A 166 8.33 -16.16 6.25
C ARG A 166 9.49 -15.46 5.56
N GLU A 167 10.70 -15.71 6.04
CA GLU A 167 11.91 -15.21 5.39
C GLU A 167 12.12 -15.91 4.03
N LEU A 168 12.31 -15.11 2.98
CA LEU A 168 12.70 -15.57 1.65
C LEU A 168 14.20 -15.42 1.40
N GLY A 169 14.94 -14.91 2.39
CA GLY A 169 16.38 -14.68 2.35
C GLY A 169 16.79 -13.48 1.51
N ARG A 170 18.09 -13.41 1.22
CA ARG A 170 18.66 -12.36 0.38
C ARG A 170 18.41 -12.62 -1.09
N GLN A 171 17.75 -11.69 -1.76
CA GLN A 171 17.40 -11.75 -3.18
C GLN A 171 18.20 -10.72 -3.98
N ASN A 172 18.79 -11.17 -5.08
CA ASN A 172 19.41 -10.28 -6.07
C ASN A 172 18.30 -9.72 -6.96
N LEU A 173 17.88 -8.49 -6.70
CA LEU A 173 16.84 -7.84 -7.48
C LEU A 173 17.45 -7.22 -8.76
N LYS A 174 16.77 -7.43 -9.90
CA LYS A 174 17.26 -6.90 -11.19
C LYS A 174 17.39 -5.38 -11.13
N ASN A 175 18.57 -4.86 -11.51
CA ASN A 175 18.91 -3.44 -11.50
C ASN A 175 18.98 -2.77 -10.12
N ILE A 176 19.03 -3.54 -9.03
CA ILE A 176 19.25 -3.05 -7.67
C ILE A 176 20.67 -3.45 -7.27
N ALA A 177 21.49 -2.47 -6.88
CA ALA A 177 22.93 -2.68 -6.66
C ALA A 177 23.23 -3.60 -5.45
N LYS A 178 22.37 -3.65 -4.46
CA LYS A 178 22.56 -4.46 -3.23
C LYS A 178 21.48 -5.51 -3.11
N PRO A 179 21.80 -6.76 -2.70
CA PRO A 179 20.80 -7.76 -2.39
C PRO A 179 19.84 -7.25 -1.30
N ALA A 180 18.56 -7.48 -1.48
CA ALA A 180 17.52 -7.13 -0.51
C ALA A 180 17.14 -8.37 0.32
N GLU A 181 16.95 -8.21 1.62
CA GLU A 181 16.31 -9.22 2.46
C GLU A 181 14.80 -9.12 2.29
N VAL A 182 14.18 -10.23 1.92
CA VAL A 182 12.77 -10.30 1.52
C VAL A 182 12.01 -11.24 2.43
N PHE A 183 10.80 -10.82 2.79
CA PHE A 183 9.89 -11.57 3.64
C PHE A 183 8.52 -11.67 2.98
N ALA A 184 7.89 -12.84 3.05
CA ALA A 184 6.50 -13.02 2.64
C ALA A 184 5.59 -12.92 3.88
N ILE A 185 4.46 -12.25 3.72
CA ILE A 185 3.42 -12.21 4.76
C ILE A 185 2.49 -13.42 4.57
N HIS A 186 2.27 -14.19 5.62
CA HIS A 186 1.26 -15.23 5.66
C HIS A 186 -0.10 -14.62 6.02
N LEU A 187 -1.07 -14.87 5.13
CA LEU A 187 -2.47 -14.52 5.32
C LEU A 187 -3.17 -15.74 5.93
N ASP A 188 -3.13 -15.86 7.27
CA ASP A 188 -3.84 -16.95 7.93
C ASP A 188 -5.34 -16.86 7.62
N ALA A 189 -5.93 -17.93 7.12
CA ALA A 189 -7.35 -18.03 6.76
C ALA A 189 -8.32 -17.86 7.96
N ALA A 190 -7.79 -17.75 9.18
CA ALA A 190 -8.56 -17.75 10.42
C ALA A 190 -8.96 -16.36 10.97
N ALA A 191 -8.49 -15.26 10.37
CA ALA A 191 -8.85 -13.93 10.81
C ALA A 191 -9.69 -13.21 9.74
N SER A 192 -11.00 -13.40 9.76
CA SER A 192 -11.93 -12.62 8.94
C SER A 192 -11.77 -11.12 9.24
N PRO A 193 -11.69 -10.25 8.20
CA PRO A 193 -11.45 -8.80 8.36
C PRO A 193 -12.46 -8.06 9.23
N GLY A 194 -13.67 -8.63 9.43
CA GLY A 194 -14.77 -8.00 10.15
C GLY A 194 -14.74 -8.13 11.67
N SER A 195 -13.91 -9.01 12.24
CA SER A 195 -14.06 -9.39 13.68
C SER A 195 -13.22 -8.54 14.65
N ARG A 196 -12.13 -7.90 14.23
CA ARG A 196 -11.25 -7.17 15.16
C ARG A 196 -11.29 -5.65 15.03
N PHE A 197 -11.56 -5.09 13.85
CA PHE A 197 -11.72 -3.63 13.72
C PHE A 197 -13.05 -3.10 14.30
N LEU A 198 -14.11 -3.93 14.32
CA LEU A 198 -15.37 -3.56 14.99
C LEU A 198 -15.27 -3.67 16.52
N ALA A 199 -14.34 -4.47 17.05
CA ALA A 199 -14.13 -4.57 18.51
C ALA A 199 -13.43 -3.34 19.10
N THR A 200 -12.62 -2.62 18.32
CA THR A 200 -11.95 -1.38 18.79
C THR A 200 -12.83 -0.13 18.63
N ALA A 201 -13.82 -0.14 17.73
CA ALA A 201 -14.71 1.02 17.51
C ALA A 201 -15.74 1.24 18.63
N ASN A 202 -15.94 0.29 19.54
CA ASN A 202 -16.93 0.36 20.62
C ASN A 202 -16.34 0.34 22.03
N LEU A 203 -15.02 0.42 22.18
CA LEU A 203 -14.41 0.55 23.49
C LEU A 203 -14.56 2.00 23.95
N LYS A 204 -15.49 2.25 24.88
CA LYS A 204 -15.57 3.53 25.60
C LYS A 204 -14.26 3.72 26.37
N GLN A 205 -13.38 4.53 25.82
CA GLN A 205 -12.15 4.94 26.47
C GLN A 205 -12.49 6.08 27.43
N GLU A 206 -12.40 5.81 28.74
CA GLU A 206 -12.54 6.83 29.77
C GLU A 206 -11.15 7.37 30.13
N ILE A 207 -10.89 8.62 29.79
CA ILE A 207 -9.64 9.29 30.14
C ILE A 207 -9.80 9.90 31.54
N ARG A 208 -8.99 9.46 32.49
CA ARG A 208 -8.92 9.97 33.85
C ARG A 208 -7.59 10.64 34.11
N TYR A 209 -7.60 11.55 35.05
CA TYR A 209 -6.39 12.27 35.45
C TYR A 209 -6.10 12.02 36.93
N CYS A 210 -4.85 11.74 37.27
CA CYS A 210 -4.37 11.73 38.64
C CYS A 210 -3.25 12.75 38.82
N LYS A 211 -3.00 13.19 40.07
CA LYS A 211 -1.84 13.98 40.41
C LYS A 211 -0.78 13.05 41.00
N ALA A 212 0.43 13.12 40.46
CA ALA A 212 1.59 12.50 41.07
C ALA A 212 2.01 13.27 42.35
N PRO A 213 2.77 12.65 43.27
CA PRO A 213 3.23 13.30 44.52
C PRO A 213 4.04 14.60 44.28
N ASP A 214 4.66 14.75 43.15
CA ASP A 214 5.40 15.95 42.68
C ASP A 214 4.53 17.04 42.07
N GLY A 215 3.20 16.83 42.06
CA GLY A 215 2.22 17.79 41.55
C GLY A 215 1.92 17.71 40.06
N VAL A 216 2.60 16.85 39.30
CA VAL A 216 2.37 16.64 37.84
C VAL A 216 1.04 15.94 37.62
N ARG A 217 0.24 16.43 36.66
CA ARG A 217 -1.00 15.77 36.23
C ARG A 217 -0.68 14.68 35.17
N LEU A 218 -1.00 13.46 35.51
CA LEU A 218 -0.88 12.32 34.60
C LEU A 218 -2.26 11.95 34.05
N ALA A 219 -2.36 11.76 32.74
CA ALA A 219 -3.54 11.20 32.09
C ALA A 219 -3.35 9.68 31.94
N TYR A 220 -4.38 8.90 32.27
CA TYR A 220 -4.41 7.46 31.98
C TYR A 220 -5.77 7.10 31.39
N ALA A 221 -5.77 6.08 30.54
CA ALA A 221 -6.97 5.58 29.90
C ALA A 221 -7.30 4.20 30.47
N THR A 222 -8.55 3.99 30.87
CA THR A 222 -9.09 2.66 31.15
C THR A 222 -9.99 2.24 30.02
N VAL A 223 -9.78 1.02 29.53
CA VAL A 223 -10.64 0.38 28.55
C VAL A 223 -11.51 -0.58 29.32
N GLY A 224 -12.82 -0.29 29.39
CA GLY A 224 -13.77 -1.13 30.11
C GLY A 224 -14.13 -2.39 29.29
N SER A 225 -14.35 -3.48 30.01
CA SER A 225 -14.98 -4.72 29.53
C SER A 225 -16.46 -4.51 29.26
#